data_9a6f304100998a36100da350dc2e1a0d
#
_entry.id   9a6f304100998a36100da350dc2e1a0d
#
_cell.length_a   1.000
_cell.length_b   1.000
_cell.length_c   1.000
_cell.angle_alpha   90.00
_cell.angle_beta   90.00
_cell.angle_gamma   90.00
#
_symmetry.space_group_name_H-M   'P 1'
#
loop_
_entity.id
_entity.type
_entity.pdbx_description
1 polymer ?
#
loop_
_entity_poly.entity_id
_entity_poly.type
_entity_poly.pdbx_seq_one_letter_code
_entity_poly.pdbx_strand_id
1 'polypeptide(L)'
;FVSRFSANASKSKQATSRARQIDKIQLEEVKASSRQNPFIRFEQDKKLFRNALEVEALTKGFDEGPLFSKLNLMVEVGEKVAVLGANGIGKTTLLKTLVGDAQPDSGTVKWSENARIGYYAQDHESEFADTLSVFDWKSQWKQEKDDEQAVRSVLGRLLFSQDDIKKKVKVLSGGEKGRMLFGKLMMQRPNILVMDEP
;
A
#
# COMPACT_ATOMS: atom_id res chain seq x y z
N PHE A 1 -30.52 -16.68 -34.07
CA PHE A 1 -31.52 -17.72 -34.38
C PHE A 1 -32.94 -17.17 -34.27
N VAL A 2 -33.37 -16.63 -33.13
CA VAL A 2 -34.73 -16.13 -32.89
C VAL A 2 -35.12 -15.08 -33.93
N SER A 3 -34.32 -14.03 -34.14
CA SER A 3 -34.59 -12.99 -35.12
C SER A 3 -34.65 -13.48 -36.57
N ARG A 4 -33.84 -14.51 -36.91
CA ARG A 4 -33.72 -15.04 -38.29
C ARG A 4 -34.88 -16.00 -38.66
N PHE A 5 -35.53 -16.62 -37.67
CA PHE A 5 -36.54 -17.67 -37.91
C PHE A 5 -37.92 -17.35 -37.32
N SER A 6 -38.13 -16.14 -36.80
CA SER A 6 -39.42 -15.72 -36.22
C SER A 6 -40.57 -15.75 -37.27
N ALA A 7 -40.29 -15.45 -38.54
CA ALA A 7 -41.29 -15.42 -39.65
C ALA A 7 -41.44 -16.77 -40.38
N ASN A 8 -40.67 -17.80 -40.03
CA ASN A 8 -40.74 -19.10 -40.71
C ASN A 8 -41.75 -20.02 -39.99
N ALA A 9 -42.83 -20.36 -40.66
CA ALA A 9 -43.97 -21.15 -40.10
C ALA A 9 -43.55 -22.48 -39.49
N SER A 10 -42.60 -23.20 -40.06
CA SER A 10 -42.13 -24.52 -39.57
C SER A 10 -41.20 -24.39 -38.33
N LYS A 11 -40.51 -23.28 -38.14
CA LYS A 11 -39.57 -23.05 -37.03
C LYS A 11 -40.03 -22.02 -36.01
N SER A 12 -41.20 -21.40 -36.23
CA SER A 12 -41.80 -20.39 -35.38
C SER A 12 -42.00 -20.87 -33.93
N LYS A 13 -42.47 -22.08 -33.71
CA LYS A 13 -42.60 -22.66 -32.37
C LYS A 13 -41.28 -22.79 -31.63
N GLN A 14 -40.22 -23.15 -32.34
CA GLN A 14 -38.88 -23.23 -31.73
C GLN A 14 -38.30 -21.84 -31.45
N ALA A 15 -38.50 -20.88 -32.33
CA ALA A 15 -38.10 -19.51 -32.12
C ALA A 15 -38.82 -18.89 -30.91
N THR A 16 -40.12 -19.07 -30.78
CA THR A 16 -40.92 -18.61 -29.64
C THR A 16 -40.48 -19.27 -28.33
N SER A 17 -40.20 -20.59 -28.34
CA SER A 17 -39.70 -21.28 -27.14
C SER A 17 -38.35 -20.76 -26.68
N ARG A 18 -37.42 -20.51 -27.61
CA ARG A 18 -36.12 -19.94 -27.30
C ARG A 18 -36.19 -18.48 -26.85
N ALA A 19 -37.10 -17.68 -27.43
CA ALA A 19 -37.39 -16.35 -26.96
C ALA A 19 -37.84 -16.36 -25.49
N ARG A 20 -38.80 -17.22 -25.16
CA ARG A 20 -39.25 -17.39 -23.76
C ARG A 20 -38.16 -17.89 -22.81
N GLN A 21 -37.22 -18.69 -23.29
CA GLN A 21 -36.07 -19.11 -22.49
C GLN A 21 -35.08 -17.94 -22.25
N ILE A 22 -34.87 -17.08 -23.24
CA ILE A 22 -34.05 -15.88 -23.11
C ILE A 22 -34.68 -14.89 -22.13
N ASP A 23 -36.02 -14.68 -22.23
CA ASP A 23 -36.79 -13.81 -21.31
C ASP A 23 -36.78 -14.33 -19.86
N LYS A 24 -36.64 -15.66 -19.67
CA LYS A 24 -36.50 -16.26 -18.35
C LYS A 24 -35.08 -16.20 -17.77
N ILE A 25 -34.09 -15.94 -18.59
CA ILE A 25 -32.71 -15.64 -18.13
C ILE A 25 -32.75 -14.23 -17.58
N GLN A 26 -33.23 -14.07 -16.36
CA GLN A 26 -32.94 -12.88 -15.58
C GLN A 26 -31.43 -12.94 -15.31
N LEU A 27 -30.66 -12.15 -16.06
CA LEU A 27 -29.32 -11.77 -15.65
C LEU A 27 -29.51 -11.07 -14.30
N GLU A 28 -29.18 -11.75 -13.20
CA GLU A 28 -28.97 -11.04 -11.95
C GLU A 28 -27.96 -9.95 -12.26
N GLU A 29 -28.42 -8.72 -12.21
CA GLU A 29 -27.50 -7.58 -12.25
C GLU A 29 -26.51 -7.81 -11.13
N VAL A 30 -25.28 -8.16 -11.48
CA VAL A 30 -24.16 -8.23 -10.52
C VAL A 30 -24.10 -6.83 -9.94
N LYS A 31 -24.73 -6.66 -8.76
CA LYS A 31 -24.67 -5.38 -8.05
C LYS A 31 -23.21 -4.99 -7.98
N ALA A 32 -22.88 -3.88 -8.61
CA ALA A 32 -21.55 -3.32 -8.53
C ALA A 32 -21.13 -3.31 -7.06
N SER A 33 -19.96 -3.87 -6.75
CA SER A 33 -19.50 -3.94 -5.38
C SER A 33 -19.60 -2.56 -4.74
N SER A 34 -20.35 -2.43 -3.66
CA SER A 34 -20.44 -1.19 -2.89
C SER A 34 -19.13 -0.88 -2.13
N ARG A 35 -18.15 -1.79 -2.21
CA ARG A 35 -16.83 -1.59 -1.64
C ARG A 35 -16.05 -0.60 -2.48
N GLN A 36 -15.90 0.59 -1.96
CA GLN A 36 -14.98 1.57 -2.52
C GLN A 36 -13.55 1.18 -2.15
N ASN A 37 -12.63 1.30 -3.10
CA ASN A 37 -11.22 1.13 -2.83
C ASN A 37 -10.61 2.46 -2.39
N PRO A 38 -9.69 2.48 -1.40
CA PRO A 38 -8.97 3.69 -1.04
C PRO A 38 -8.10 4.13 -2.22
N PHE A 39 -8.03 5.43 -2.45
CA PHE A 39 -7.19 6.01 -3.50
C PHE A 39 -5.83 6.38 -2.92
N ILE A 40 -4.86 5.47 -3.07
CA ILE A 40 -3.48 5.66 -2.61
C ILE A 40 -2.63 6.09 -3.80
N ARG A 41 -2.04 7.28 -3.70
CA ARG A 41 -1.09 7.81 -4.69
C ARG A 41 0.06 8.50 -3.97
N PHE A 42 1.27 8.05 -4.26
CA PHE A 42 2.48 8.67 -3.75
C PHE A 42 2.99 9.73 -4.72
N GLU A 43 3.30 10.88 -4.19
CA GLU A 43 3.93 11.98 -4.90
C GLU A 43 5.31 12.21 -4.29
N GLN A 44 6.30 12.49 -5.11
CA GLN A 44 7.66 12.76 -4.65
C GLN A 44 7.98 14.26 -4.78
N ASP A 45 8.59 14.85 -3.76
CA ASP A 45 9.03 16.25 -3.80
C ASP A 45 10.32 16.41 -4.60
N LYS A 46 11.23 15.46 -4.44
CA LYS A 46 12.57 15.51 -5.05
C LYS A 46 12.81 14.30 -5.91
N LYS A 47 13.36 14.52 -7.09
CA LYS A 47 13.81 13.44 -7.97
C LYS A 47 15.18 12.93 -7.49
N LEU A 48 15.37 11.62 -7.60
CA LEU A 48 16.66 10.97 -7.43
C LEU A 48 17.35 10.83 -8.78
N PHE A 49 18.68 10.75 -8.74
CA PHE A 49 19.51 10.56 -9.93
C PHE A 49 20.45 9.39 -9.71
N ARG A 50 20.61 8.55 -10.73
CA ARG A 50 21.46 7.34 -10.73
C ARG A 50 21.08 6.34 -9.63
N ASN A 51 21.96 6.12 -8.64
CA ASN A 51 21.77 5.12 -7.60
C ASN A 51 20.88 5.65 -6.49
N ALA A 52 19.87 4.87 -6.10
CA ALA A 52 19.01 5.16 -4.95
C ALA A 52 19.61 4.60 -3.66
N LEU A 53 20.17 3.40 -3.72
CA LEU A 53 20.74 2.67 -2.58
C LEU A 53 22.00 1.92 -3.01
N GLU A 54 23.04 1.98 -2.18
CA GLU A 54 24.26 1.20 -2.29
C GLU A 54 24.55 0.51 -0.95
N VAL A 55 24.73 -0.78 -0.98
CA VAL A 55 25.00 -1.63 0.19
C VAL A 55 26.27 -2.42 -0.07
N GLU A 56 27.22 -2.33 0.83
CA GLU A 56 28.50 -3.01 0.70
C GLU A 56 28.79 -3.88 1.93
N ALA A 57 29.06 -5.16 1.68
CA ALA A 57 29.45 -6.17 2.65
C ALA A 57 28.59 -6.18 3.93
N LEU A 58 27.30 -5.87 3.81
CA LEU A 58 26.40 -5.73 4.93
C LEU A 58 26.22 -7.09 5.64
N THR A 59 26.45 -7.09 6.95
CA THR A 59 26.31 -8.27 7.80
C THR A 59 25.50 -7.91 9.03
N LYS A 60 24.57 -8.81 9.37
CA LYS A 60 23.78 -8.74 10.60
C LYS A 60 23.51 -10.13 11.13
N GLY A 61 23.68 -10.31 12.43
CA GLY A 61 23.36 -11.52 13.13
C GLY A 61 22.79 -11.24 14.52
N PHE A 62 22.49 -12.32 15.22
CA PHE A 62 22.08 -12.35 16.60
C PHE A 62 22.87 -13.49 17.30
N ASP A 63 22.60 -13.73 18.58
CA ASP A 63 23.32 -14.72 19.39
C ASP A 63 23.36 -16.13 18.76
N GLU A 64 22.37 -16.47 17.94
CA GLU A 64 22.28 -17.75 17.22
C GLU A 64 23.12 -17.83 15.94
N GLY A 65 23.74 -16.72 15.53
CA GLY A 65 24.59 -16.65 14.35
C GLY A 65 24.20 -15.58 13.33
N PRO A 66 24.91 -15.51 12.20
CA PRO A 66 24.65 -14.50 11.19
C PRO A 66 23.33 -14.77 10.45
N LEU A 67 22.46 -13.78 10.42
CA LEU A 67 21.20 -13.80 9.68
C LEU A 67 21.45 -13.61 8.18
N PHE A 68 22.32 -12.66 7.85
CA PHE A 68 22.89 -12.47 6.52
C PHE A 68 24.31 -11.93 6.64
N SER A 69 25.19 -12.28 5.69
CA SER A 69 26.57 -11.87 5.71
C SER A 69 27.07 -11.41 4.35
N LYS A 70 27.88 -10.34 4.35
CA LYS A 70 28.52 -9.75 3.18
C LYS A 70 27.55 -9.48 2.02
N LEU A 71 26.35 -9.05 2.34
CA LEU A 71 25.35 -8.69 1.34
C LEU A 71 25.82 -7.44 0.60
N ASN A 72 25.86 -7.52 -0.73
CA ASN A 72 26.06 -6.38 -1.62
C ASN A 72 24.80 -6.18 -2.44
N LEU A 73 24.32 -4.96 -2.50
CA LEU A 73 23.12 -4.60 -3.26
C LEU A 73 23.28 -3.18 -3.80
N MET A 74 22.96 -3.01 -5.05
CA MET A 74 22.82 -1.70 -5.68
C MET A 74 21.43 -1.58 -6.27
N VAL A 75 20.74 -0.50 -5.97
CA VAL A 75 19.41 -0.21 -6.49
C VAL A 75 19.44 1.11 -7.22
N GLU A 76 19.06 1.08 -8.49
CA GLU A 76 18.96 2.28 -9.31
C GLU A 76 17.61 2.98 -9.13
N VAL A 77 17.55 4.23 -9.56
CA VAL A 77 16.30 5.01 -9.52
C VAL A 77 15.26 4.42 -10.45
N GLY A 78 14.07 4.18 -9.91
CA GLY A 78 12.95 3.59 -10.65
C GLY A 78 12.88 2.06 -10.58
N GLU A 79 13.89 1.40 -10.02
CA GLU A 79 13.83 -0.04 -9.80
C GLU A 79 12.83 -0.43 -8.71
N LYS A 80 12.32 -1.64 -8.85
CA LYS A 80 11.45 -2.30 -7.86
C LYS A 80 12.12 -3.59 -7.44
N VAL A 81 12.49 -3.66 -6.17
CA VAL A 81 13.17 -4.83 -5.60
C VAL A 81 12.20 -5.55 -4.67
N ALA A 82 12.07 -6.86 -4.83
CA ALA A 82 11.30 -7.71 -3.93
C ALA A 82 12.23 -8.61 -3.12
N VAL A 83 12.08 -8.59 -1.80
CA VAL A 83 12.81 -9.46 -0.87
C VAL A 83 11.92 -10.66 -0.56
N LEU A 84 12.30 -11.84 -1.08
CA LEU A 84 11.52 -13.07 -0.95
C LEU A 84 12.26 -14.07 -0.05
N GLY A 85 11.51 -14.85 0.71
CA GLY A 85 12.04 -15.88 1.58
C GLY A 85 11.03 -16.38 2.59
N ALA A 86 11.35 -17.49 3.27
CA ALA A 86 10.52 -18.06 4.33
C ALA A 86 10.33 -17.08 5.50
N ASN A 87 9.30 -17.31 6.32
CA ASN A 87 9.10 -16.54 7.53
C ASN A 87 10.25 -16.78 8.50
N GLY A 88 10.69 -15.73 9.19
CA GLY A 88 11.80 -15.79 10.14
C GLY A 88 13.21 -15.74 9.52
N ILE A 89 13.36 -15.73 8.19
CA ILE A 89 14.69 -15.70 7.53
C ILE A 89 15.43 -14.36 7.65
N GLY A 90 14.76 -13.33 8.19
CA GLY A 90 15.39 -12.03 8.42
C GLY A 90 15.01 -10.91 7.46
N LYS A 91 13.95 -11.06 6.67
CA LYS A 91 13.47 -10.00 5.74
C LYS A 91 13.23 -8.67 6.46
N THR A 92 12.44 -8.68 7.51
CA THR A 92 12.16 -7.49 8.36
C THR A 92 13.44 -6.89 8.94
N THR A 93 14.35 -7.74 9.40
CA THR A 93 15.65 -7.28 9.97
C THR A 93 16.49 -6.60 8.89
N LEU A 94 16.52 -7.16 7.68
CA LEU A 94 17.20 -6.53 6.55
C LEU A 94 16.60 -5.16 6.25
N LEU A 95 15.27 -5.06 6.10
CA LEU A 95 14.60 -3.79 5.83
C LEU A 95 14.87 -2.77 6.94
N LYS A 96 14.77 -3.16 8.22
CA LYS A 96 15.10 -2.31 9.38
C LYS A 96 16.56 -1.85 9.34
N THR A 97 17.48 -2.72 8.94
CA THR A 97 18.91 -2.35 8.82
C THR A 97 19.11 -1.36 7.67
N LEU A 98 18.42 -1.54 6.55
CA LEU A 98 18.51 -0.61 5.42
C LEU A 98 17.96 0.77 5.75
N VAL A 99 16.86 0.88 6.50
CA VAL A 99 16.28 2.19 6.88
C VAL A 99 16.95 2.84 8.09
N GLY A 100 17.84 2.11 8.78
CA GLY A 100 18.60 2.61 9.93
C GLY A 100 17.95 2.34 11.29
N ASP A 101 16.82 1.62 11.35
CA ASP A 101 16.16 1.23 12.60
C ASP A 101 16.91 0.12 13.35
N ALA A 102 17.76 -0.63 12.65
CA ALA A 102 18.67 -1.61 13.23
C ALA A 102 20.09 -1.35 12.77
N GLN A 103 21.05 -1.39 13.69
CA GLN A 103 22.46 -1.22 13.36
C GLN A 103 23.02 -2.50 12.76
N PRO A 104 23.77 -2.44 11.64
CA PRO A 104 24.51 -3.57 11.10
C PRO A 104 25.70 -3.92 12.02
N ASP A 105 26.14 -5.17 11.98
CA ASP A 105 27.35 -5.60 12.67
C ASP A 105 28.61 -5.22 11.90
N SER A 106 28.51 -5.20 10.55
CA SER A 106 29.54 -4.72 9.65
C SER A 106 28.97 -4.36 8.29
N GLY A 107 29.75 -3.67 7.47
CA GLY A 107 29.34 -3.18 6.15
C GLY A 107 28.72 -1.80 6.20
N THR A 108 28.30 -1.31 5.06
CA THR A 108 27.75 0.04 4.91
C THR A 108 26.45 0.05 4.13
N VAL A 109 25.55 0.96 4.50
CA VAL A 109 24.33 1.29 3.78
C VAL A 109 24.38 2.76 3.41
N LYS A 110 24.35 3.07 2.14
CA LYS A 110 24.43 4.43 1.63
C LYS A 110 23.24 4.73 0.73
N TRP A 111 22.38 5.62 1.19
CA TRP A 111 21.30 6.17 0.40
C TRP A 111 21.77 7.38 -0.41
N SER A 112 21.09 7.63 -1.53
CA SER A 112 21.32 8.86 -2.30
C SER A 112 21.16 10.10 -1.43
N GLU A 113 21.91 11.15 -1.72
CA GLU A 113 21.92 12.41 -0.94
C GLU A 113 20.52 13.04 -0.78
N ASN A 114 19.67 12.92 -1.79
CA ASN A 114 18.29 13.44 -1.77
C ASN A 114 17.26 12.38 -1.41
N ALA A 115 17.67 11.22 -0.88
CA ALA A 115 16.76 10.17 -0.50
C ALA A 115 15.84 10.60 0.64
N ARG A 116 14.55 10.43 0.42
CA ARG A 116 13.49 10.53 1.44
C ARG A 116 12.79 9.19 1.52
N ILE A 117 13.10 8.45 2.57
CA ILE A 117 12.61 7.08 2.73
C ILE A 117 11.28 7.13 3.45
N GLY A 118 10.26 6.52 2.85
CA GLY A 118 9.00 6.18 3.51
C GLY A 118 9.02 4.71 3.87
N TYR A 119 8.97 4.41 5.16
CA TYR A 119 8.97 3.03 5.65
C TYR A 119 7.58 2.63 6.14
N TYR A 120 7.07 1.53 5.60
CA TYR A 120 5.87 0.85 6.07
C TYR A 120 6.31 -0.39 6.85
N ALA A 121 6.26 -0.31 8.18
CA ALA A 121 6.66 -1.39 9.06
C ALA A 121 5.56 -2.46 9.18
N GLN A 122 5.95 -3.71 9.34
CA GLN A 122 5.04 -4.83 9.60
C GLN A 122 4.29 -4.64 10.93
N ASP A 123 5.02 -4.31 12.01
CA ASP A 123 4.44 -3.94 13.29
C ASP A 123 4.39 -2.42 13.44
N HIS A 124 3.20 -1.91 13.58
CA HIS A 124 2.91 -0.50 13.68
C HIS A 124 1.94 -0.16 14.83
N GLU A 125 1.66 -1.09 15.73
CA GLU A 125 0.70 -0.87 16.82
C GLU A 125 1.14 0.28 17.74
N SER A 126 2.44 0.41 17.99
CA SER A 126 3.00 1.49 18.79
C SER A 126 2.73 2.88 18.23
N GLU A 127 2.61 3.03 16.91
CA GLU A 127 2.30 4.31 16.27
C GLU A 127 0.86 4.80 16.59
N PHE A 128 -0.02 3.90 17.00
CA PHE A 128 -1.43 4.19 17.31
C PHE A 128 -1.76 4.08 18.80
N ALA A 129 -0.76 4.03 19.67
CA ALA A 129 -0.95 4.00 21.12
C ALA A 129 -1.48 5.33 21.68
N ASP A 130 -1.37 6.41 20.92
CA ASP A 130 -1.77 7.76 21.31
C ASP A 130 -3.31 7.92 21.43
N THR A 131 -3.71 8.95 22.16
CA THR A 131 -5.12 9.33 22.35
C THR A 131 -5.58 10.42 21.38
N LEU A 132 -4.75 10.78 20.42
CA LEU A 132 -5.06 11.77 19.38
C LEU A 132 -6.27 11.35 18.53
N SER A 133 -6.98 12.34 17.99
CA SER A 133 -7.95 12.05 16.93
C SER A 133 -7.25 11.60 15.64
N VAL A 134 -7.98 10.93 14.75
CA VAL A 134 -7.47 10.55 13.42
C VAL A 134 -6.96 11.78 12.66
N PHE A 135 -7.68 12.92 12.78
CA PHE A 135 -7.28 14.16 12.14
C PHE A 135 -5.99 14.73 12.73
N ASP A 136 -5.88 14.81 14.07
CA ASP A 136 -4.70 15.37 14.72
C ASP A 136 -3.48 14.51 14.52
N TRP A 137 -3.63 13.18 14.62
CA TRP A 137 -2.56 12.24 14.34
C TRP A 137 -2.04 12.39 12.90
N LYS A 138 -2.96 12.56 11.94
CA LYS A 138 -2.58 12.77 10.54
C LYS A 138 -1.89 14.10 10.31
N SER A 139 -2.33 15.14 11.01
CA SER A 139 -1.79 16.50 10.90
C SER A 139 -0.32 16.62 11.31
N GLN A 140 0.20 15.70 12.12
CA GLN A 140 1.62 15.65 12.49
C GLN A 140 2.56 15.46 11.28
N TRP A 141 2.07 14.85 10.20
CA TRP A 141 2.83 14.55 8.99
C TRP A 141 2.67 15.59 7.87
N LYS A 142 2.00 16.68 8.20
CA LYS A 142 1.76 17.81 7.33
C LYS A 142 3.09 18.52 6.98
N GLN A 143 3.32 18.82 5.69
CA GLN A 143 4.42 19.68 5.26
C GLN A 143 4.04 21.15 5.48
N GLU A 144 5.03 22.06 5.47
CA GLU A 144 4.80 23.51 5.69
C GLU A 144 3.75 24.12 4.72
N LYS A 145 3.65 23.56 3.50
CA LYS A 145 2.73 24.03 2.46
C LYS A 145 1.33 23.41 2.53
N ASP A 146 1.16 22.40 3.37
CA ASP A 146 -0.11 21.69 3.47
C ASP A 146 -1.02 22.40 4.49
N ASP A 147 -2.24 22.66 4.08
CA ASP A 147 -3.30 23.19 4.94
C ASP A 147 -4.15 22.05 5.54
N GLU A 148 -5.13 22.40 6.35
CA GLU A 148 -6.09 21.43 6.89
C GLU A 148 -6.91 20.73 5.81
N GLN A 149 -7.15 21.41 4.69
CA GLN A 149 -7.88 20.88 3.56
C GLN A 149 -7.10 19.72 2.91
N ALA A 150 -5.77 19.83 2.83
CA ALA A 150 -4.90 18.76 2.33
C ALA A 150 -5.01 17.51 3.21
N VAL A 151 -4.99 17.68 4.54
CA VAL A 151 -5.15 16.57 5.49
C VAL A 151 -6.52 15.89 5.31
N ARG A 152 -7.61 16.67 5.24
CA ARG A 152 -8.97 16.16 5.02
C ARG A 152 -9.10 15.45 3.68
N SER A 153 -8.47 15.98 2.63
CA SER A 153 -8.45 15.36 1.30
C SER A 153 -7.78 13.99 1.32
N VAL A 154 -6.62 13.86 1.98
CA VAL A 154 -5.95 12.56 2.13
C VAL A 154 -6.82 11.60 2.92
N LEU A 155 -7.41 12.00 4.03
CA LEU A 155 -8.30 11.16 4.83
C LEU A 155 -9.52 10.70 4.03
N GLY A 156 -10.14 11.59 3.25
CA GLY A 156 -11.25 11.25 2.36
C GLY A 156 -10.86 10.22 1.28
N ARG A 157 -9.67 10.36 0.67
CA ARG A 157 -9.12 9.36 -0.28
C ARG A 157 -8.93 7.99 0.37
N LEU A 158 -8.65 7.95 1.66
CA LEU A 158 -8.48 6.74 2.46
C LEU A 158 -9.80 6.21 3.04
N LEU A 159 -10.94 6.78 2.61
CA LEU A 159 -12.29 6.39 3.02
C LEU A 159 -12.61 6.65 4.50
N PHE A 160 -12.03 7.68 5.11
CA PHE A 160 -12.44 8.17 6.41
C PHE A 160 -13.54 9.22 6.25
N SER A 161 -14.68 8.97 6.87
CA SER A 161 -15.80 9.90 6.90
C SER A 161 -15.56 11.10 7.84
N GLN A 162 -16.45 12.07 7.79
CA GLN A 162 -16.44 13.24 8.72
C GLN A 162 -16.48 12.83 10.19
N ASP A 163 -17.16 11.72 10.52
CA ASP A 163 -17.24 11.23 11.89
C ASP A 163 -16.04 10.37 12.26
N ASP A 164 -15.47 9.64 11.29
CA ASP A 164 -14.27 8.83 11.53
C ASP A 164 -13.06 9.68 11.88
N ILE A 165 -12.90 10.85 11.29
CA ILE A 165 -11.77 11.75 11.57
C ILE A 165 -11.72 12.26 13.00
N LYS A 166 -12.84 12.22 13.74
CA LYS A 166 -12.94 12.63 15.16
C LYS A 166 -12.62 11.47 16.12
N LYS A 167 -12.64 10.23 15.64
CA LYS A 167 -12.33 9.05 16.46
C LYS A 167 -10.87 9.09 16.93
N LYS A 168 -10.61 8.48 18.07
CA LYS A 168 -9.23 8.29 18.55
C LYS A 168 -8.53 7.21 17.74
N VAL A 169 -7.26 7.41 17.40
CA VAL A 169 -6.50 6.45 16.57
C VAL A 169 -6.39 5.07 17.20
N LYS A 170 -6.39 4.97 18.51
CA LYS A 170 -6.31 3.70 19.24
C LYS A 170 -7.51 2.76 19.03
N VAL A 171 -8.68 3.29 18.65
CA VAL A 171 -9.90 2.48 18.43
C VAL A 171 -10.06 2.02 16.98
N LEU A 172 -9.13 2.37 16.11
CA LEU A 172 -9.15 1.98 14.72
C LEU A 172 -8.93 0.47 14.54
N SER A 173 -9.65 -0.12 13.61
CA SER A 173 -9.42 -1.48 13.14
C SER A 173 -8.06 -1.61 12.44
N GLY A 174 -7.52 -2.84 12.33
CA GLY A 174 -6.26 -3.07 11.64
C GLY A 174 -6.22 -2.52 10.21
N GLY A 175 -7.30 -2.70 9.44
CA GLY A 175 -7.40 -2.14 8.09
C GLY A 175 -7.45 -0.61 8.05
N GLU A 176 -8.05 0.04 9.06
CA GLU A 176 -8.04 1.50 9.20
C GLU A 176 -6.65 2.01 9.57
N LYS A 177 -5.96 1.33 10.50
CA LYS A 177 -4.57 1.62 10.86
C LYS A 177 -3.66 1.52 9.63
N GLY A 178 -3.77 0.43 8.84
CA GLY A 178 -3.02 0.27 7.60
C GLY A 178 -3.26 1.43 6.61
N ARG A 179 -4.54 1.83 6.39
CA ARG A 179 -4.85 2.99 5.56
C ARG A 179 -4.25 4.29 6.12
N MET A 180 -4.25 4.47 7.44
CA MET A 180 -3.61 5.63 8.08
C MET A 180 -2.12 5.69 7.82
N LEU A 181 -1.41 4.55 7.84
CA LEU A 181 0.01 4.48 7.51
C LEU A 181 0.28 4.84 6.05
N PHE A 182 -0.49 4.31 5.11
CA PHE A 182 -0.39 4.75 3.72
C PHE A 182 -0.61 6.25 3.59
N GLY A 183 -1.57 6.80 4.30
CA GLY A 183 -1.77 8.22 4.32
C GLY A 183 -0.62 9.00 4.97
N LYS A 184 0.05 8.48 6.00
CA LYS A 184 1.29 9.05 6.55
C LYS A 184 2.34 9.16 5.45
N LEU A 185 2.58 8.07 4.73
CA LEU A 185 3.51 8.05 3.61
C LEU A 185 3.10 9.04 2.49
N MET A 186 1.81 9.14 2.16
CA MET A 186 1.33 10.11 1.18
C MET A 186 1.64 11.56 1.58
N MET A 187 1.53 11.91 2.87
CA MET A 187 1.85 13.24 3.39
C MET A 187 3.34 13.51 3.44
N GLN A 188 4.14 12.51 3.76
CA GLN A 188 5.60 12.61 3.82
C GLN A 188 6.25 12.79 2.44
N ARG A 189 5.55 12.42 1.35
CA ARG A 189 6.02 12.50 -0.05
C ARG A 189 7.41 11.90 -0.25
N PRO A 190 7.63 10.64 0.15
CA PRO A 190 8.92 9.98 -0.03
C PRO A 190 9.21 9.76 -1.52
N ASN A 191 10.48 9.70 -1.87
CA ASN A 191 10.94 9.30 -3.20
C ASN A 191 11.46 7.85 -3.23
N ILE A 192 11.57 7.23 -2.07
CA ILE A 192 11.86 5.81 -1.89
C ILE A 192 10.82 5.22 -0.93
N LEU A 193 10.25 4.08 -1.30
CA LEU A 193 9.31 3.33 -0.45
C LEU A 193 9.95 2.00 -0.06
N VAL A 194 10.03 1.75 1.24
CA VAL A 194 10.41 0.47 1.82
C VAL A 194 9.18 -0.08 2.52
N MET A 195 8.74 -1.26 2.12
CA MET A 195 7.49 -1.85 2.61
C MET A 195 7.74 -3.26 3.13
N ASP A 196 7.30 -3.52 4.36
CA ASP A 196 7.41 -4.80 5.02
C ASP A 196 6.02 -5.41 5.19
N GLU A 197 5.68 -6.36 4.32
CA GLU A 197 4.36 -7.04 4.27
C GLU A 197 3.16 -6.06 4.28
N PRO A 198 3.07 -5.14 3.29
CA PRO A 198 2.06 -4.08 3.26
C PRO A 198 0.64 -4.58 2.93
#